data_0f889b772e0895d09f91f45d87aaf40a
#
_entry.id   0f889b772e0895d09f91f45d87aaf40a
#
_cell.length_a   1.000
_cell.length_b   1.000
_cell.length_c   1.000
_cell.angle_alpha   90.00
_cell.angle_beta   90.00
_cell.angle_gamma   90.00
#
_symmetry.space_group_name_H-M   'P 1'
#
loop_
_entity.id
_entity.type
_entity.pdbx_description
1 polymer ?
#
loop_
_entity_poly.entity_id
_entity_poly.type
_entity_poly.pdbx_seq_one_letter_code
_entity_poly.pdbx_strand_id
1 'polypeptide(L)'
;MSGLIVYCHRGRRGSRVDGEALRRCALHLSPDDIQPHEPQISETDSIVRAVVNPVAGVRADDHGVCLGALFEDVDWSTPGCPEPDGSYAIVRHDAHCVELLADAFASRTIWYVLTDDAFYASTSQRALAWLLGDHRPSAETVAWMLSSGYLGPATGWDARVTRVPGGVRLRLDRESWTLSSASRRIEYRPVAAPREEHMARLREAVFTACRDVDLSGRSWLLPLSGGHDSRALLVGLLHAGAQPTCVTWGLSSSLGQPGNDAYVARRLAEHYGLEHRYCPLDATGEPMHDVLGRFLLAGEGRAVDLSGYTDGMRTWSGFFTSGVDTIVRGDTPGLGSGQGRAYDPVSELFVRTAIGRLVMVDDYPEGHLVRRLGLATQTVPAHLRRRPGETLGCYRDRVHNEHKVATMFAALNDPKCAYVEVVNPLLHRAVVKAVSELPDDLRQWERGYATMVEGLVPGVPFDRAHAEAQPDAYLGWPAMLDELRAELSAKPAADVLPPGARRQVLAALAQPQTRASARARLRRRVKKIVPARALRLVPPRVTASGRLVALRAYVASRMATILREDASGGRAAFDR
;
A
#
# COMPACT_ATOMS: atom_id res chain seq x y z
N MET A 1 3.13 -14.53 -3.63
CA MET A 1 3.65 -13.17 -3.95
C MET A 1 4.74 -13.35 -4.97
N SER A 2 4.64 -12.69 -6.12
CA SER A 2 5.88 -12.44 -6.83
C SER A 2 6.70 -11.50 -5.96
N GLY A 3 7.64 -12.07 -5.25
CA GLY A 3 8.54 -11.36 -4.36
C GLY A 3 9.97 -11.45 -4.85
N LEU A 4 10.81 -10.53 -4.42
CA LEU A 4 12.22 -10.50 -4.78
C LEU A 4 13.06 -10.54 -3.52
N ILE A 5 14.09 -11.37 -3.54
CA ILE A 5 15.13 -11.45 -2.52
C ILE A 5 16.48 -11.32 -3.21
N VAL A 6 17.34 -10.44 -2.72
CA VAL A 6 18.70 -10.25 -3.21
C VAL A 6 19.66 -10.22 -2.05
N TYR A 7 20.72 -10.98 -2.18
CA TYR A 7 21.85 -10.99 -1.30
C TYR A 7 23.13 -10.72 -2.09
N CYS A 8 23.90 -9.72 -1.67
CA CYS A 8 25.21 -9.43 -2.25
C CYS A 8 26.23 -9.36 -1.11
N HIS A 9 27.32 -10.13 -1.20
CA HIS A 9 28.38 -10.08 -0.20
C HIS A 9 29.60 -9.30 -0.68
N ARG A 10 30.29 -8.70 0.27
CA ARG A 10 31.56 -7.99 0.05
C ARG A 10 32.70 -8.99 -0.01
N GLY A 11 33.42 -9.06 -1.13
CA GLY A 11 34.55 -9.95 -1.32
C GLY A 11 34.22 -11.27 -2.00
N ARG A 12 35.23 -12.11 -2.21
CA ARG A 12 35.09 -13.42 -2.88
C ARG A 12 35.12 -14.54 -1.84
N ARG A 13 34.13 -15.45 -1.88
CA ARG A 13 33.98 -16.76 -1.17
C ARG A 13 33.82 -16.71 0.35
N GLY A 14 32.83 -17.46 0.82
CA GLY A 14 32.50 -17.72 2.23
C GLY A 14 31.13 -17.28 2.68
N SER A 15 30.22 -16.98 1.73
CA SER A 15 28.83 -16.59 2.03
C SER A 15 28.09 -17.74 2.70
N ARG A 16 27.36 -17.45 3.81
CA ARG A 16 26.39 -18.37 4.41
C ARG A 16 25.10 -18.47 3.59
N VAL A 17 24.91 -17.58 2.62
CA VAL A 17 23.69 -17.48 1.80
C VAL A 17 24.02 -17.89 0.38
N ASP A 18 23.53 -19.04 -0.02
CA ASP A 18 23.59 -19.60 -1.37
C ASP A 18 22.19 -19.70 -2.01
N GLY A 19 22.12 -20.23 -3.22
CA GLY A 19 20.87 -20.39 -3.94
C GLY A 19 19.86 -21.28 -3.21
N GLU A 20 20.31 -22.33 -2.53
CA GLU A 20 19.44 -23.24 -1.78
C GLU A 20 18.88 -22.56 -0.51
N ALA A 21 19.67 -21.74 0.16
CA ALA A 21 19.20 -20.95 1.29
C ALA A 21 18.11 -19.95 0.86
N LEU A 22 18.30 -19.27 -0.28
CA LEU A 22 17.26 -18.38 -0.83
C LEU A 22 16.02 -19.14 -1.28
N ARG A 23 16.18 -20.34 -1.85
CA ARG A 23 15.06 -21.19 -2.24
C ARG A 23 14.22 -21.56 -1.02
N ARG A 24 14.84 -21.99 0.07
CA ARG A 24 14.14 -22.30 1.34
C ARG A 24 13.42 -21.06 1.90
N CYS A 25 14.08 -19.91 1.91
CA CYS A 25 13.47 -18.64 2.30
C CYS A 25 12.24 -18.32 1.44
N ALA A 26 12.35 -18.42 0.13
CA ALA A 26 11.28 -18.12 -0.80
C ALA A 26 10.05 -19.03 -0.61
N LEU A 27 10.27 -20.32 -0.39
CA LEU A 27 9.19 -21.28 -0.08
C LEU A 27 8.52 -20.97 1.27
N HIS A 28 9.32 -20.63 2.29
CA HIS A 28 8.81 -20.24 3.61
C HIS A 28 7.92 -18.97 3.58
N LEU A 29 8.18 -18.06 2.66
CA LEU A 29 7.40 -16.82 2.52
C LEU A 29 6.09 -16.99 1.75
N SER A 30 5.93 -18.08 1.03
CA SER A 30 4.75 -18.33 0.22
C SER A 30 3.51 -18.56 1.10
N PRO A 31 2.31 -18.11 0.70
CA PRO A 31 1.08 -18.40 1.41
C PRO A 31 0.84 -19.91 1.55
N ASP A 32 0.33 -20.33 2.71
CA ASP A 32 0.08 -21.74 3.04
C ASP A 32 -1.25 -22.27 2.47
N ASP A 33 -2.12 -21.40 1.98
CA ASP A 33 -3.42 -21.71 1.40
C ASP A 33 -3.41 -21.86 -0.15
N ILE A 34 -2.22 -21.85 -0.76
CA ILE A 34 -1.98 -22.11 -2.19
C ILE A 34 -0.80 -23.06 -2.39
N GLN A 35 -0.74 -23.67 -3.57
CA GLN A 35 0.48 -24.31 -4.04
C GLN A 35 1.31 -23.30 -4.84
N PRO A 36 2.38 -22.73 -4.27
CA PRO A 36 3.16 -21.70 -4.94
C PRO A 36 3.94 -22.26 -6.13
N HIS A 37 4.24 -21.42 -7.09
CA HIS A 37 5.20 -21.75 -8.14
C HIS A 37 6.61 -21.90 -7.57
N GLU A 38 7.41 -22.74 -8.20
CA GLU A 38 8.82 -22.93 -7.82
C GLU A 38 9.59 -21.62 -7.91
N PRO A 39 10.35 -21.23 -6.87
CA PRO A 39 11.15 -20.02 -6.89
C PRO A 39 12.20 -20.05 -8.01
N GLN A 40 12.40 -18.92 -8.69
CA GLN A 40 13.48 -18.78 -9.67
C GLN A 40 14.73 -18.28 -8.96
N ILE A 41 15.79 -19.06 -9.00
CA ILE A 41 17.07 -18.74 -8.35
C ILE A 41 18.11 -18.39 -9.42
N SER A 42 18.88 -17.33 -9.17
CA SER A 42 20.06 -16.97 -9.96
C SER A 42 21.21 -16.66 -9.01
N GLU A 43 22.37 -17.23 -9.29
CA GLU A 43 23.56 -17.13 -8.45
C GLU A 43 24.78 -16.78 -9.30
N THR A 44 25.56 -15.82 -8.83
CA THR A 44 26.88 -15.46 -9.35
C THR A 44 27.89 -15.54 -8.22
N ASP A 45 29.17 -15.27 -8.49
CA ASP A 45 30.24 -15.35 -7.47
C ASP A 45 29.97 -14.53 -6.19
N SER A 46 29.11 -13.52 -6.24
CA SER A 46 28.92 -12.60 -5.11
C SER A 46 27.48 -12.09 -4.94
N ILE A 47 26.57 -12.45 -5.84
CA ILE A 47 25.17 -12.05 -5.79
C ILE A 47 24.33 -13.31 -5.96
N VAL A 48 23.40 -13.51 -5.00
CA VAL A 48 22.36 -14.52 -5.08
C VAL A 48 21.02 -13.82 -5.05
N ARG A 49 20.12 -14.19 -5.93
CA ARG A 49 18.78 -13.63 -6.01
C ARG A 49 17.72 -14.71 -6.19
N ALA A 50 16.55 -14.46 -5.63
CA ALA A 50 15.39 -15.33 -5.79
C ALA A 50 14.16 -14.51 -6.16
N VAL A 51 13.34 -15.03 -7.08
CA VAL A 51 11.98 -14.61 -7.29
C VAL A 51 11.05 -15.58 -6.57
N VAL A 52 10.34 -15.09 -5.59
CA VAL A 52 9.36 -15.85 -4.80
C VAL A 52 8.08 -15.99 -5.61
N ASN A 53 7.50 -17.19 -5.68
CA ASN A 53 6.21 -17.45 -6.33
C ASN A 53 6.00 -16.65 -7.63
N PRO A 54 6.85 -16.86 -8.68
CA PRO A 54 6.81 -16.05 -9.89
C PRO A 54 5.47 -16.19 -10.64
N VAL A 55 4.85 -15.06 -10.99
CA VAL A 55 3.64 -14.99 -11.81
C VAL A 55 3.92 -14.18 -13.09
N ALA A 56 2.97 -14.05 -13.98
CA ALA A 56 3.13 -13.49 -15.32
C ALA A 56 3.75 -12.08 -15.43
N GLY A 57 3.75 -11.29 -14.36
CA GLY A 57 4.36 -9.94 -14.34
C GLY A 57 5.86 -9.90 -14.10
N VAL A 58 6.53 -11.05 -13.90
CA VAL A 58 7.95 -11.09 -13.62
C VAL A 58 8.76 -11.08 -14.92
N ARG A 59 9.71 -10.14 -15.00
CA ARG A 59 10.76 -10.15 -16.03
C ARG A 59 12.10 -10.39 -15.34
N ALA A 60 12.86 -11.37 -15.78
CA ALA A 60 14.17 -11.69 -15.22
C ALA A 60 15.16 -12.03 -16.34
N ASP A 61 16.39 -11.53 -16.20
CA ASP A 61 17.54 -11.87 -17.03
C ASP A 61 18.82 -12.02 -16.17
N ASP A 62 19.98 -12.13 -16.78
CA ASP A 62 21.24 -12.27 -16.06
C ASP A 62 21.60 -11.03 -15.23
N HIS A 63 21.10 -9.85 -15.58
CA HIS A 63 21.44 -8.57 -14.98
C HIS A 63 20.41 -8.06 -13.97
N GLY A 64 19.17 -8.54 -14.03
CA GLY A 64 18.13 -7.95 -13.18
C GLY A 64 16.87 -8.77 -13.02
N VAL A 65 16.00 -8.25 -12.15
CA VAL A 65 14.62 -8.70 -11.96
C VAL A 65 13.73 -7.46 -11.87
N CYS A 66 12.63 -7.47 -12.63
CA CYS A 66 11.55 -6.51 -12.56
C CYS A 66 10.27 -7.23 -12.12
N LEU A 67 9.70 -6.81 -10.99
CA LEU A 67 8.36 -7.18 -10.55
C LEU A 67 7.39 -6.06 -10.92
N GLY A 68 6.23 -6.38 -11.46
CA GLY A 68 5.19 -5.42 -11.81
C GLY A 68 5.06 -5.20 -13.32
N ALA A 69 4.70 -3.98 -13.72
CA ALA A 69 4.45 -3.64 -15.11
C ALA A 69 5.28 -2.44 -15.56
N LEU A 70 5.90 -2.54 -16.73
CA LEU A 70 6.49 -1.42 -17.46
C LEU A 70 5.46 -0.91 -18.48
N PHE A 71 5.39 0.41 -18.64
CA PHE A 71 4.48 1.08 -19.58
C PHE A 71 5.20 1.55 -20.85
N GLU A 72 6.47 1.23 -20.98
CA GLU A 72 7.29 1.52 -22.15
C GLU A 72 8.29 0.36 -22.38
N ASP A 73 8.67 0.16 -23.63
CA ASP A 73 9.67 -0.83 -24.02
C ASP A 73 11.05 -0.17 -24.04
N VAL A 74 11.78 -0.34 -22.95
CA VAL A 74 13.13 0.25 -22.74
C VAL A 74 14.04 -0.74 -22.04
N ASP A 75 15.33 -0.51 -22.13
CA ASP A 75 16.32 -1.25 -21.34
C ASP A 75 16.14 -0.95 -19.85
N TRP A 76 15.56 -1.90 -19.14
CA TRP A 76 15.28 -1.82 -17.70
C TRP A 76 16.34 -2.52 -16.85
N SER A 77 17.12 -3.45 -17.42
CA SER A 77 18.00 -4.37 -16.70
C SER A 77 19.46 -3.93 -16.64
N THR A 78 19.91 -3.09 -17.56
CA THR A 78 21.30 -2.59 -17.56
C THR A 78 21.49 -1.50 -16.51
N PRO A 79 22.42 -1.66 -15.54
CA PRO A 79 22.75 -0.63 -14.56
C PRO A 79 23.15 0.69 -15.23
N GLY A 80 22.68 1.81 -14.67
CA GLY A 80 22.94 3.15 -15.21
C GLY A 80 21.94 3.63 -16.26
N CYS A 81 21.17 2.75 -16.91
CA CYS A 81 20.10 3.17 -17.82
C CYS A 81 19.03 3.99 -17.09
N PRO A 82 18.27 4.84 -17.80
CA PRO A 82 17.17 5.61 -17.22
C PRO A 82 16.13 4.71 -16.53
N GLU A 83 15.44 5.29 -15.54
CA GLU A 83 14.33 4.61 -14.89
C GLU A 83 13.13 4.53 -15.85
N PRO A 84 12.58 3.34 -16.10
CA PRO A 84 11.40 3.18 -16.96
C PRO A 84 10.15 3.85 -16.38
N ASP A 85 9.13 4.06 -17.21
CA ASP A 85 7.79 4.33 -16.75
C ASP A 85 7.11 3.00 -16.36
N GLY A 86 6.36 3.01 -15.25
CA GLY A 86 5.75 1.76 -14.78
C GLY A 86 5.26 1.80 -13.34
N SER A 87 4.75 0.65 -12.92
CA SER A 87 4.40 0.31 -11.54
C SER A 87 5.20 -0.93 -11.15
N TYR A 88 6.37 -0.75 -10.52
CA TYR A 88 7.38 -1.81 -10.41
C TYR A 88 8.27 -1.73 -9.16
N ALA A 89 8.95 -2.85 -8.91
CA ALA A 89 10.19 -2.93 -8.17
C ALA A 89 11.26 -3.58 -9.05
N ILE A 90 12.38 -2.89 -9.29
CA ILE A 90 13.49 -3.40 -10.09
C ILE A 90 14.74 -3.51 -9.24
N VAL A 91 15.43 -4.65 -9.37
CA VAL A 91 16.82 -4.82 -8.96
C VAL A 91 17.64 -5.18 -10.18
N ARG A 92 18.73 -4.47 -10.40
CA ARG A 92 19.67 -4.75 -11.48
C ARG A 92 21.12 -4.62 -11.02
N HIS A 93 22.01 -5.38 -11.63
CA HIS A 93 23.40 -5.43 -11.19
C HIS A 93 24.37 -5.75 -12.33
N ASP A 94 25.62 -5.40 -12.08
CA ASP A 94 26.78 -5.80 -12.87
C ASP A 94 27.97 -6.14 -11.94
N ALA A 95 29.17 -6.22 -12.51
CA ALA A 95 30.39 -6.45 -11.75
C ALA A 95 30.71 -5.33 -10.75
N HIS A 96 30.21 -4.10 -10.98
CA HIS A 96 30.60 -2.90 -10.25
C HIS A 96 29.53 -2.41 -9.28
N CYS A 97 28.25 -2.69 -9.54
CA CYS A 97 27.18 -2.15 -8.70
C CYS A 97 25.95 -3.05 -8.59
N VAL A 98 25.13 -2.75 -7.58
CA VAL A 98 23.74 -3.19 -7.47
C VAL A 98 22.85 -1.96 -7.40
N GLU A 99 21.83 -1.89 -8.23
CA GLU A 99 20.85 -0.82 -8.23
C GLU A 99 19.47 -1.34 -7.83
N LEU A 100 18.81 -0.62 -6.91
CA LEU A 100 17.41 -0.80 -6.54
C LEU A 100 16.62 0.39 -7.09
N LEU A 101 15.57 0.11 -7.86
CA LEU A 101 14.71 1.14 -8.44
C LEU A 101 13.28 0.94 -7.97
N ALA A 102 12.73 1.93 -7.28
CA ALA A 102 11.30 2.04 -7.04
C ALA A 102 10.68 2.96 -8.09
N ASP A 103 9.50 2.59 -8.59
CA ASP A 103 8.73 3.50 -9.45
C ASP A 103 8.45 4.85 -8.75
N ALA A 104 7.89 5.82 -9.48
CA ALA A 104 7.70 7.19 -8.99
C ALA A 104 6.96 7.29 -7.64
N PHE A 105 6.19 6.25 -7.26
CA PHE A 105 5.35 6.20 -6.08
C PHE A 105 5.78 5.13 -5.07
N ALA A 106 6.78 4.31 -5.37
CA ALA A 106 7.09 3.07 -4.67
C ALA A 106 5.82 2.20 -4.48
N SER A 107 5.06 2.04 -5.55
CA SER A 107 3.83 1.21 -5.56
C SER A 107 4.13 -0.24 -5.23
N ARG A 108 5.34 -0.71 -5.56
CA ARG A 108 5.99 -1.92 -5.07
C ARG A 108 7.14 -1.51 -4.15
N THR A 109 7.07 -1.91 -2.90
CA THR A 109 8.08 -1.51 -1.92
C THR A 109 9.32 -2.40 -2.00
N ILE A 110 10.50 -1.78 -1.98
CA ILE A 110 11.78 -2.46 -1.78
C ILE A 110 12.35 -2.06 -0.42
N TRP A 111 12.76 -3.04 0.36
CA TRP A 111 13.44 -2.89 1.62
C TRP A 111 14.89 -3.29 1.47
N TYR A 112 15.79 -2.65 2.21
CA TYR A 112 17.21 -3.00 2.17
C TYR A 112 17.89 -2.83 3.53
N VAL A 113 19.02 -3.54 3.68
CA VAL A 113 19.98 -3.43 4.78
C VAL A 113 21.38 -3.49 4.20
N LEU A 114 22.24 -2.58 4.63
CA LEU A 114 23.68 -2.63 4.35
C LEU A 114 24.42 -2.89 5.65
N THR A 115 25.29 -3.90 5.67
CA THR A 115 26.26 -4.18 6.72
C THR A 115 27.69 -4.04 6.19
N ASP A 116 28.69 -4.23 7.03
CA ASP A 116 30.09 -4.12 6.60
C ASP A 116 30.48 -5.18 5.56
N ASP A 117 29.79 -6.33 5.56
CA ASP A 117 30.12 -7.52 4.79
C ASP A 117 29.03 -7.95 3.79
N ALA A 118 27.80 -7.45 3.93
CA ALA A 118 26.69 -7.86 3.07
C ALA A 118 25.68 -6.75 2.81
N PHE A 119 25.07 -6.81 1.63
CA PHE A 119 23.91 -6.00 1.23
C PHE A 119 22.73 -6.94 0.97
N TYR A 120 21.61 -6.63 1.62
CA TYR A 120 20.37 -7.37 1.53
C TYR A 120 19.30 -6.47 0.94
N ALA A 121 18.54 -6.96 -0.01
CA ALA A 121 17.36 -6.26 -0.51
C ALA A 121 16.21 -7.23 -0.77
N SER A 122 14.99 -6.81 -0.49
CA SER A 122 13.81 -7.64 -0.72
C SER A 122 12.54 -6.79 -0.80
N THR A 123 11.53 -7.31 -1.48
CA THR A 123 10.16 -6.78 -1.35
C THR A 123 9.46 -7.26 -0.07
N SER A 124 10.10 -8.16 0.68
CA SER A 124 9.61 -8.76 1.93
C SER A 124 10.53 -8.42 3.11
N GLN A 125 9.97 -7.87 4.19
CA GLN A 125 10.71 -7.68 5.44
C GLN A 125 10.93 -9.00 6.18
N ARG A 126 10.04 -9.98 5.99
CA ARG A 126 10.17 -11.34 6.52
C ARG A 126 11.41 -12.03 5.93
N ALA A 127 11.63 -11.85 4.61
CA ALA A 127 12.87 -12.32 3.98
C ALA A 127 14.12 -11.72 4.62
N LEU A 128 14.09 -10.40 4.89
CA LEU A 128 15.24 -9.74 5.52
C LEU A 128 15.47 -10.23 6.96
N ALA A 129 14.42 -10.45 7.75
CA ALA A 129 14.53 -11.03 9.08
C ALA A 129 15.14 -12.44 9.02
N TRP A 130 14.69 -13.26 8.06
CA TRP A 130 15.21 -14.61 7.82
C TRP A 130 16.70 -14.58 7.46
N LEU A 131 17.11 -13.72 6.53
CA LEU A 131 18.51 -13.58 6.10
C LEU A 131 19.43 -13.01 7.18
N LEU A 132 18.95 -12.06 7.97
CA LEU A 132 19.72 -11.46 9.06
C LEU A 132 19.90 -12.41 10.25
N GLY A 133 19.00 -13.39 10.43
CA GLY A 133 19.01 -14.36 11.51
C GLY A 133 18.72 -13.77 12.90
N ASP A 134 18.44 -12.47 13.01
CA ASP A 134 17.99 -11.80 14.22
C ASP A 134 16.97 -10.71 13.88
N HIS A 135 16.17 -10.29 14.86
CA HIS A 135 15.19 -9.21 14.71
C HIS A 135 15.41 -8.15 15.79
N ARG A 136 15.53 -6.88 15.37
CA ARG A 136 15.69 -5.71 16.23
C ARG A 136 14.47 -4.78 16.10
N PRO A 137 13.47 -4.90 16.98
CA PRO A 137 12.23 -4.13 16.86
C PRO A 137 12.47 -2.62 16.76
N SER A 138 11.77 -1.96 15.84
CA SER A 138 11.78 -0.51 15.71
C SER A 138 10.68 0.12 16.58
N ALA A 139 11.07 0.79 17.66
CA ALA A 139 10.13 1.50 18.53
C ALA A 139 9.40 2.65 17.80
N GLU A 140 10.08 3.30 16.85
CA GLU A 140 9.50 4.32 16.00
C GLU A 140 8.42 3.76 15.07
N THR A 141 8.66 2.59 14.48
CA THR A 141 7.67 1.91 13.61
C THR A 141 6.44 1.50 14.40
N VAL A 142 6.61 1.01 15.64
CA VAL A 142 5.48 0.74 16.55
C VAL A 142 4.68 2.03 16.83
N ALA A 143 5.34 3.16 17.04
CA ALA A 143 4.67 4.45 17.24
C ALA A 143 3.89 4.88 15.97
N TRP A 144 4.45 4.72 14.78
CA TRP A 144 3.75 4.96 13.52
C TRP A 144 2.55 4.03 13.36
N MET A 145 2.71 2.74 13.58
CA MET A 145 1.62 1.77 13.49
C MET A 145 0.47 2.12 14.44
N LEU A 146 0.74 2.41 15.71
CA LEU A 146 -0.31 2.72 16.67
C LEU A 146 -1.05 4.03 16.34
N SER A 147 -0.35 5.03 15.80
CA SER A 147 -0.95 6.33 15.47
C SER A 147 -1.66 6.35 14.12
N SER A 148 -1.13 5.68 13.10
CA SER A 148 -1.65 5.75 11.73
C SER A 148 -2.34 4.47 11.25
N GLY A 149 -1.95 3.31 11.75
CA GLY A 149 -2.31 2.00 11.20
C GLY A 149 -1.45 1.58 10.02
N TYR A 150 -0.33 2.27 9.80
CA TYR A 150 0.65 2.00 8.75
C TYR A 150 2.06 2.17 9.29
N LEU A 151 3.06 1.64 8.56
CA LEU A 151 4.46 1.90 8.89
C LEU A 151 4.84 3.34 8.56
N GLY A 152 5.89 3.83 9.18
CA GLY A 152 6.43 5.16 8.94
C GLY A 152 7.02 5.34 7.53
N PRO A 153 7.43 6.56 7.20
CA PRO A 153 7.86 6.90 5.84
C PRO A 153 9.19 6.28 5.40
N ALA A 154 10.01 5.78 6.32
CA ALA A 154 11.37 5.33 5.99
C ALA A 154 11.73 3.96 6.57
N THR A 155 11.21 3.57 7.72
CA THR A 155 11.65 2.39 8.48
C THR A 155 10.69 1.21 8.36
N GLY A 156 11.27 -0.01 8.40
CA GLY A 156 10.54 -1.27 8.54
C GLY A 156 10.27 -1.64 10.00
N TRP A 157 9.80 -2.87 10.22
CA TRP A 157 9.62 -3.45 11.55
C TRP A 157 10.94 -3.67 12.30
N ASP A 158 12.01 -3.99 11.56
CA ASP A 158 13.37 -4.04 12.10
C ASP A 158 14.03 -2.66 11.97
N ALA A 159 14.72 -2.22 13.02
CA ALA A 159 15.34 -0.90 13.08
C ALA A 159 16.46 -0.67 12.04
N ARG A 160 17.02 -1.75 11.47
CA ARG A 160 18.05 -1.71 10.41
C ARG A 160 17.46 -1.63 9.02
N VAL A 161 16.19 -2.05 8.86
CA VAL A 161 15.54 -2.16 7.56
C VAL A 161 15.06 -0.78 7.11
N THR A 162 15.51 -0.36 5.94
CA THR A 162 15.17 0.91 5.33
C THR A 162 14.40 0.67 4.02
N ARG A 163 13.43 1.54 3.72
CA ARG A 163 12.66 1.52 2.48
C ARG A 163 13.31 2.38 1.40
N VAL A 164 13.32 1.88 0.15
CA VAL A 164 13.65 2.71 -1.02
C VAL A 164 12.46 3.66 -1.27
N PRO A 165 12.65 4.99 -1.25
CA PRO A 165 11.58 5.94 -1.54
C PRO A 165 11.13 5.90 -3.00
N GLY A 166 9.91 6.39 -3.27
CA GLY A 166 9.40 6.50 -4.63
C GLY A 166 10.25 7.42 -5.52
N GLY A 167 10.45 7.01 -6.77
CA GLY A 167 11.27 7.70 -7.75
C GLY A 167 12.75 7.77 -7.38
N VAL A 168 13.24 6.85 -6.57
CA VAL A 168 14.64 6.78 -6.15
C VAL A 168 15.31 5.56 -6.78
N ARG A 169 16.46 5.81 -7.39
CA ARG A 169 17.48 4.81 -7.71
C ARG A 169 18.51 4.81 -6.58
N LEU A 170 18.56 3.72 -5.83
CA LEU A 170 19.59 3.46 -4.84
C LEU A 170 20.67 2.59 -5.47
N ARG A 171 21.93 3.00 -5.39
CA ARG A 171 23.08 2.30 -5.96
C ARG A 171 24.09 1.96 -4.89
N LEU A 172 24.39 0.68 -4.74
CA LEU A 172 25.55 0.17 -4.04
C LEU A 172 26.73 0.13 -5.01
N ASP A 173 27.80 0.85 -4.71
CA ASP A 173 29.09 0.66 -5.32
C ASP A 173 29.80 -0.51 -4.64
N ARG A 174 30.15 -1.56 -5.40
CA ARG A 174 30.66 -2.81 -4.84
C ARG A 174 32.13 -2.75 -4.48
N GLU A 175 32.89 -1.82 -5.06
CA GLU A 175 34.31 -1.64 -4.74
C GLU A 175 34.47 -0.84 -3.44
N SER A 176 33.87 0.35 -3.38
CA SER A 176 33.91 1.20 -2.19
C SER A 176 33.00 0.73 -1.06
N TRP A 177 32.02 -0.10 -1.35
CA TRP A 177 30.96 -0.60 -0.44
C TRP A 177 30.12 0.52 0.16
N THR A 178 29.76 1.48 -0.68
CA THR A 178 28.99 2.68 -0.29
C THR A 178 27.68 2.80 -1.07
N LEU A 179 26.66 3.35 -0.40
CA LEU A 179 25.38 3.64 -1.02
C LEU A 179 25.35 5.10 -1.52
N SER A 180 24.85 5.28 -2.71
CA SER A 180 24.47 6.57 -3.27
C SER A 180 23.02 6.52 -3.77
N SER A 181 22.38 7.68 -3.90
CA SER A 181 21.01 7.73 -4.40
C SER A 181 20.81 8.88 -5.37
N ALA A 182 20.07 8.62 -6.44
CA ALA A 182 19.54 9.63 -7.36
C ALA A 182 18.02 9.61 -7.29
N SER A 183 17.36 10.76 -7.34
CA SER A 183 15.91 10.84 -7.25
C SER A 183 15.31 11.62 -8.40
N ARG A 184 14.31 11.03 -9.03
CA ARG A 184 13.42 11.69 -9.99
C ARG A 184 12.12 12.04 -9.28
N ARG A 185 11.91 13.30 -8.94
CA ARG A 185 10.77 13.77 -8.16
C ARG A 185 9.65 14.26 -9.06
N ILE A 186 8.42 14.04 -8.62
CA ILE A 186 7.25 14.65 -9.24
C ILE A 186 7.21 16.12 -8.83
N GLU A 187 7.19 16.99 -9.83
CA GLU A 187 7.07 18.43 -9.64
C GLU A 187 5.70 18.91 -10.10
N TYR A 188 5.01 19.64 -9.23
CA TYR A 188 3.76 20.28 -9.58
C TYR A 188 4.03 21.64 -10.22
N ARG A 189 3.67 21.76 -11.50
CA ARG A 189 3.84 22.98 -12.31
C ARG A 189 2.51 23.35 -12.96
N PRO A 190 1.58 23.97 -12.23
CA PRO A 190 0.29 24.35 -12.79
C PRO A 190 0.42 25.19 -14.05
N VAL A 191 -0.32 24.82 -15.08
CA VAL A 191 -0.37 25.51 -16.37
C VAL A 191 -1.68 26.31 -16.46
N ALA A 192 -1.60 27.55 -16.92
CA ALA A 192 -2.77 28.34 -17.20
C ALA A 192 -3.39 27.90 -18.54
N ALA A 193 -4.55 27.24 -18.46
CA ALA A 193 -5.33 26.80 -19.61
C ALA A 193 -6.82 26.77 -19.25
N PRO A 194 -7.75 26.78 -20.23
CA PRO A 194 -9.17 26.57 -19.99
C PRO A 194 -9.44 25.22 -19.32
N ARG A 195 -10.50 25.18 -18.50
CA ARG A 195 -10.88 23.95 -17.77
C ARG A 195 -11.10 22.76 -18.72
N GLU A 196 -11.77 23.01 -19.84
CA GLU A 196 -12.09 22.01 -20.86
C GLU A 196 -10.82 21.38 -21.45
N GLU A 197 -9.78 22.18 -21.63
CA GLU A 197 -8.47 21.70 -22.12
C GLU A 197 -7.80 20.81 -21.08
N HIS A 198 -7.82 21.18 -19.81
CA HIS A 198 -7.33 20.33 -18.73
C HIS A 198 -8.08 18.99 -18.66
N MET A 199 -9.39 19.00 -18.81
CA MET A 199 -10.19 17.76 -18.83
C MET A 199 -9.87 16.89 -20.05
N ALA A 200 -9.67 17.49 -21.22
CA ALA A 200 -9.26 16.77 -22.42
C ALA A 200 -7.88 16.12 -22.26
N ARG A 201 -6.91 16.84 -21.71
CA ARG A 201 -5.56 16.33 -21.42
C ARG A 201 -5.59 15.18 -20.41
N LEU A 202 -6.37 15.29 -19.33
CA LEU A 202 -6.55 14.20 -18.35
C LEU A 202 -7.15 12.96 -18.98
N ARG A 203 -8.20 13.11 -19.77
CA ARG A 203 -8.86 12.00 -20.47
C ARG A 203 -7.89 11.29 -21.41
N GLU A 204 -7.17 12.06 -22.24
CA GLU A 204 -6.18 11.49 -23.17
C GLU A 204 -5.05 10.77 -22.42
N ALA A 205 -4.59 11.34 -21.29
CA ALA A 205 -3.58 10.70 -20.47
C ALA A 205 -4.04 9.37 -19.88
N VAL A 206 -5.30 9.26 -19.41
CA VAL A 206 -5.88 8.00 -18.93
C VAL A 206 -6.02 6.99 -20.08
N PHE A 207 -6.44 7.42 -21.25
CA PHE A 207 -6.57 6.53 -22.42
C PHE A 207 -5.21 6.04 -22.91
N THR A 208 -4.20 6.92 -22.93
CA THR A 208 -2.81 6.55 -23.21
C THR A 208 -2.31 5.51 -22.21
N ALA A 209 -2.50 5.75 -20.92
CA ALA A 209 -2.09 4.82 -19.87
C ALA A 209 -2.73 3.44 -20.00
N CYS A 210 -4.02 3.37 -20.37
CA CYS A 210 -4.70 2.09 -20.59
C CYS A 210 -4.24 1.37 -21.85
N ARG A 211 -3.85 2.11 -22.90
CA ARG A 211 -3.32 1.55 -24.15
C ARG A 211 -1.90 1.01 -23.98
N ASP A 212 -1.06 1.69 -23.21
CA ASP A 212 0.36 1.38 -23.06
C ASP A 212 0.62 0.24 -22.06
N VAL A 213 -0.41 -0.21 -21.33
CA VAL A 213 -0.31 -1.39 -20.45
C VAL A 213 -0.41 -2.66 -21.29
N ASP A 214 0.67 -3.43 -21.29
CA ASP A 214 0.68 -4.76 -21.93
C ASP A 214 0.01 -5.80 -21.02
N LEU A 215 -1.19 -6.22 -21.41
CA LEU A 215 -1.97 -7.29 -20.77
C LEU A 215 -2.03 -8.56 -21.65
N SER A 216 -1.28 -8.61 -22.76
CA SER A 216 -1.24 -9.74 -23.65
C SER A 216 -0.70 -10.99 -22.96
N GLY A 217 -1.32 -12.14 -23.19
CA GLY A 217 -0.92 -13.40 -22.57
C GLY A 217 -1.17 -13.50 -21.05
N ARG A 218 -1.82 -12.50 -20.43
CA ARG A 218 -2.18 -12.52 -19.00
C ARG A 218 -3.63 -12.95 -18.80
N SER A 219 -3.87 -13.69 -17.72
CA SER A 219 -5.22 -13.93 -17.21
C SER A 219 -5.54 -12.85 -16.17
N TRP A 220 -6.26 -11.82 -16.58
CA TRP A 220 -6.45 -10.64 -15.75
C TRP A 220 -7.90 -10.27 -15.50
N LEU A 221 -8.15 -9.60 -14.38
CA LEU A 221 -9.45 -9.08 -13.97
C LEU A 221 -9.37 -7.56 -13.76
N LEU A 222 -10.49 -6.87 -13.99
CA LEU A 222 -10.69 -5.48 -13.61
C LEU A 222 -11.51 -5.41 -12.31
N PRO A 223 -10.91 -5.10 -11.15
CA PRO A 223 -11.66 -4.74 -9.97
C PRO A 223 -12.53 -3.52 -10.26
N LEU A 224 -13.83 -3.72 -10.34
CA LEU A 224 -14.81 -2.69 -10.64
C LEU A 224 -15.53 -2.26 -9.38
N SER A 225 -15.60 -0.96 -9.15
CA SER A 225 -16.32 -0.32 -8.07
C SER A 225 -17.30 0.74 -8.61
N GLY A 226 -18.13 1.30 -7.76
CA GLY A 226 -18.97 2.45 -8.11
C GLY A 226 -18.21 3.78 -8.17
N GLY A 227 -16.90 3.78 -7.84
CA GLY A 227 -16.06 4.95 -7.75
C GLY A 227 -15.51 5.49 -9.07
N HIS A 228 -14.67 6.54 -8.99
CA HIS A 228 -14.12 7.22 -10.16
C HIS A 228 -13.00 6.43 -10.84
N ASP A 229 -12.04 5.88 -10.07
CA ASP A 229 -10.83 5.29 -10.62
C ASP A 229 -11.10 4.04 -11.45
N SER A 230 -11.85 3.08 -10.91
CA SER A 230 -12.22 1.87 -11.64
C SER A 230 -13.09 2.15 -12.86
N ARG A 231 -13.93 3.19 -12.81
CA ARG A 231 -14.76 3.65 -13.94
C ARG A 231 -13.89 4.27 -15.04
N ALA A 232 -12.90 5.09 -14.70
CA ALA A 232 -11.96 5.64 -15.66
C ALA A 232 -11.15 4.56 -16.35
N LEU A 233 -10.66 3.57 -15.59
CA LEU A 233 -9.97 2.41 -16.14
C LEU A 233 -10.87 1.57 -17.04
N LEU A 234 -12.10 1.30 -16.64
CA LEU A 234 -13.07 0.57 -17.47
C LEU A 234 -13.21 1.21 -18.84
N VAL A 235 -13.50 2.52 -18.88
CA VAL A 235 -13.69 3.25 -20.14
C VAL A 235 -12.39 3.34 -20.94
N GLY A 236 -11.25 3.58 -20.27
CA GLY A 236 -9.94 3.63 -20.91
C GLY A 236 -9.54 2.29 -21.56
N LEU A 237 -9.76 1.17 -20.87
CA LEU A 237 -9.48 -0.17 -21.38
C LEU A 237 -10.40 -0.52 -22.56
N LEU A 238 -11.70 -0.20 -22.48
CA LEU A 238 -12.63 -0.38 -23.60
C LEU A 238 -12.21 0.46 -24.82
N HIS A 239 -11.76 1.70 -24.59
CA HIS A 239 -11.24 2.57 -25.65
C HIS A 239 -9.97 1.99 -26.29
N ALA A 240 -9.13 1.31 -25.51
CA ALA A 240 -7.96 0.58 -26.01
C ALA A 240 -8.31 -0.75 -26.69
N GLY A 241 -9.59 -1.12 -26.81
CA GLY A 241 -10.07 -2.34 -27.46
C GLY A 241 -10.08 -3.57 -26.55
N ALA A 242 -9.80 -3.43 -25.26
CA ALA A 242 -9.86 -4.55 -24.31
C ALA A 242 -11.31 -4.90 -23.93
N GLN A 243 -11.54 -6.17 -23.57
CA GLN A 243 -12.83 -6.68 -23.07
C GLN A 243 -12.62 -7.24 -21.65
N PRO A 244 -12.66 -6.40 -20.60
CA PRO A 244 -12.35 -6.84 -19.24
C PRO A 244 -13.44 -7.75 -18.66
N THR A 245 -13.04 -8.84 -18.00
CA THR A 245 -13.87 -9.49 -17.00
C THR A 245 -13.82 -8.66 -15.72
N CYS A 246 -14.96 -8.11 -15.32
CA CYS A 246 -15.07 -7.25 -14.14
C CYS A 246 -15.27 -8.10 -12.89
N VAL A 247 -14.68 -7.69 -11.78
CA VAL A 247 -14.87 -8.34 -10.48
C VAL A 247 -15.14 -7.31 -9.39
N THR A 248 -16.04 -7.64 -8.47
CA THR A 248 -16.27 -6.86 -7.25
C THR A 248 -16.35 -7.80 -6.07
N TRP A 249 -15.85 -7.39 -4.93
CA TRP A 249 -15.93 -8.14 -3.68
C TRP A 249 -16.59 -7.31 -2.58
N GLY A 250 -17.20 -7.99 -1.62
CA GLY A 250 -17.88 -7.34 -0.49
C GLY A 250 -18.83 -8.29 0.21
N LEU A 251 -19.63 -7.77 1.13
CA LEU A 251 -20.62 -8.58 1.85
C LEU A 251 -21.71 -9.07 0.88
N SER A 252 -22.18 -10.30 1.05
CA SER A 252 -23.26 -10.88 0.24
C SER A 252 -24.51 -9.98 0.18
N SER A 253 -24.81 -9.27 1.27
CA SER A 253 -25.93 -8.32 1.32
C SER A 253 -25.75 -7.07 0.47
N SER A 254 -24.51 -6.72 0.08
CA SER A 254 -24.20 -5.46 -0.60
C SER A 254 -24.63 -5.45 -2.07
N LEU A 255 -24.57 -6.60 -2.75
CA LEU A 255 -24.88 -6.71 -4.18
C LEU A 255 -26.32 -6.28 -4.54
N GLY A 256 -27.27 -6.53 -3.65
CA GLY A 256 -28.69 -6.19 -3.84
C GLY A 256 -29.09 -4.79 -3.39
N GLN A 257 -28.18 -4.01 -2.79
CA GLN A 257 -28.50 -2.71 -2.19
C GLN A 257 -28.31 -1.56 -3.17
N PRO A 258 -29.36 -0.86 -3.63
CA PRO A 258 -29.23 0.28 -4.54
C PRO A 258 -28.30 1.37 -3.98
N GLY A 259 -27.34 1.83 -4.79
CA GLY A 259 -26.33 2.82 -4.38
C GLY A 259 -25.17 2.27 -3.56
N ASN A 260 -25.13 0.97 -3.31
CA ASN A 260 -23.94 0.30 -2.81
C ASN A 260 -22.91 0.14 -3.93
N ASP A 261 -21.64 0.13 -3.59
CA ASP A 261 -20.52 -0.01 -4.50
C ASP A 261 -20.66 -1.23 -5.44
N ALA A 262 -20.95 -2.41 -4.87
CA ALA A 262 -21.16 -3.64 -5.63
C ALA A 262 -22.37 -3.57 -6.58
N TYR A 263 -23.47 -2.94 -6.15
CA TYR A 263 -24.65 -2.74 -6.98
C TYR A 263 -24.33 -1.84 -8.18
N VAL A 264 -23.60 -0.75 -7.95
CA VAL A 264 -23.22 0.20 -9.01
C VAL A 264 -22.23 -0.42 -9.98
N ALA A 265 -21.23 -1.17 -9.47
CA ALA A 265 -20.26 -1.89 -10.29
C ALA A 265 -20.95 -2.88 -11.26
N ARG A 266 -21.90 -3.67 -10.74
CA ARG A 266 -22.71 -4.56 -11.59
C ARG A 266 -23.47 -3.78 -12.67
N ARG A 267 -24.10 -2.66 -12.35
CA ARG A 267 -24.81 -1.81 -13.32
C ARG A 267 -23.89 -1.23 -14.38
N LEU A 268 -22.65 -0.90 -14.03
CA LEU A 268 -21.63 -0.47 -14.99
C LEU A 268 -21.25 -1.58 -15.95
N ALA A 269 -21.00 -2.78 -15.45
CA ALA A 269 -20.69 -3.93 -16.29
C ALA A 269 -21.87 -4.29 -17.24
N GLU A 270 -23.10 -4.31 -16.74
CA GLU A 270 -24.32 -4.50 -17.52
C GLU A 270 -24.46 -3.43 -18.63
N HIS A 271 -24.16 -2.16 -18.33
CA HIS A 271 -24.23 -1.06 -19.29
C HIS A 271 -23.33 -1.26 -20.51
N TYR A 272 -22.16 -1.90 -20.31
CA TYR A 272 -21.20 -2.21 -21.38
C TYR A 272 -21.28 -3.66 -21.89
N GLY A 273 -22.22 -4.47 -21.41
CA GLY A 273 -22.37 -5.87 -21.81
C GLY A 273 -21.19 -6.76 -21.39
N LEU A 274 -20.53 -6.45 -20.26
CA LEU A 274 -19.36 -7.15 -19.76
C LEU A 274 -19.72 -8.20 -18.72
N GLU A 275 -18.89 -9.26 -18.64
CA GLU A 275 -18.95 -10.22 -17.56
C GLU A 275 -18.62 -9.55 -16.22
N HIS A 276 -19.45 -9.81 -15.20
CA HIS A 276 -19.24 -9.34 -13.84
C HIS A 276 -19.33 -10.48 -12.83
N ARG A 277 -18.25 -10.67 -12.06
CA ARG A 277 -18.17 -11.65 -10.99
C ARG A 277 -18.25 -10.96 -9.64
N TYR A 278 -19.00 -11.52 -8.71
CA TYR A 278 -19.07 -11.05 -7.34
C TYR A 278 -18.46 -12.06 -6.38
N CYS A 279 -17.51 -11.60 -5.55
CA CYS A 279 -16.82 -12.42 -4.57
C CYS A 279 -17.29 -12.03 -3.15
N PRO A 280 -18.05 -12.90 -2.45
CA PRO A 280 -18.48 -12.62 -1.08
C PRO A 280 -17.31 -12.62 -0.10
N LEU A 281 -17.24 -11.58 0.73
CA LEU A 281 -16.25 -11.44 1.82
C LEU A 281 -16.87 -11.65 3.21
N ASP A 282 -17.99 -12.38 3.29
CA ASP A 282 -18.60 -12.68 4.59
C ASP A 282 -17.66 -13.55 5.44
N ALA A 283 -17.74 -13.37 6.77
CA ALA A 283 -16.93 -14.15 7.69
C ALA A 283 -17.18 -15.66 7.52
N THR A 284 -16.11 -16.43 7.44
CA THR A 284 -16.13 -17.84 7.07
C THR A 284 -16.42 -18.80 8.22
N GLY A 285 -16.46 -18.29 9.46
CA GLY A 285 -16.53 -19.14 10.66
C GLY A 285 -15.18 -19.76 11.07
N GLU A 286 -14.12 -19.47 10.34
CA GLU A 286 -12.74 -19.85 10.75
C GLU A 286 -12.32 -19.12 12.02
N PRO A 287 -11.38 -19.72 12.81
CA PRO A 287 -10.78 -19.02 13.92
C PRO A 287 -10.20 -17.67 13.49
N MET A 288 -10.49 -16.61 14.24
CA MET A 288 -10.02 -15.25 13.90
C MET A 288 -8.49 -15.15 13.92
N HIS A 289 -7.84 -16.00 14.71
CA HIS A 289 -6.38 -16.15 14.71
C HIS A 289 -5.84 -16.50 13.32
N ASP A 290 -6.45 -17.45 12.64
CA ASP A 290 -5.99 -17.91 11.31
C ASP A 290 -6.27 -16.85 10.24
N VAL A 291 -7.44 -16.20 10.28
CA VAL A 291 -7.79 -15.10 9.37
C VAL A 291 -6.80 -13.95 9.49
N LEU A 292 -6.52 -13.51 10.71
CA LEU A 292 -5.55 -12.43 10.97
C LEU A 292 -4.12 -12.89 10.68
N GLY A 293 -3.79 -14.14 10.97
CA GLY A 293 -2.48 -14.74 10.69
C GLY A 293 -2.14 -14.67 9.19
N ARG A 294 -3.02 -15.18 8.32
CA ARG A 294 -2.83 -15.12 6.86
C ARG A 294 -2.75 -13.68 6.34
N PHE A 295 -3.61 -12.79 6.84
CA PHE A 295 -3.55 -11.38 6.48
C PHE A 295 -2.20 -10.74 6.84
N LEU A 296 -1.66 -11.02 8.04
CA LEU A 296 -0.36 -10.52 8.48
C LEU A 296 0.80 -11.12 7.71
N LEU A 297 0.76 -12.41 7.42
CA LEU A 297 1.80 -13.08 6.63
C LEU A 297 1.84 -12.55 5.19
N ALA A 298 0.68 -12.35 4.56
CA ALA A 298 0.57 -11.83 3.20
C ALA A 298 0.92 -10.33 3.10
N GLY A 299 0.48 -9.51 4.06
CA GLY A 299 0.68 -8.05 4.05
C GLY A 299 1.80 -7.55 4.96
N GLU A 300 2.49 -8.46 5.66
CA GLU A 300 3.59 -8.15 6.60
C GLU A 300 3.23 -7.09 7.65
N GLY A 301 1.95 -7.04 8.02
CA GLY A 301 1.45 -6.08 8.99
C GLY A 301 1.66 -4.61 8.60
N ARG A 302 1.87 -4.28 7.33
CA ARG A 302 2.11 -2.93 6.86
C ARG A 302 0.88 -2.03 6.91
N ALA A 303 -0.32 -2.63 6.92
CA ALA A 303 -1.62 -1.99 7.07
C ALA A 303 -2.51 -2.78 8.02
N VAL A 304 -3.51 -2.10 8.59
CA VAL A 304 -4.49 -2.73 9.52
C VAL A 304 -5.89 -2.86 8.92
N ASP A 305 -6.09 -2.48 7.67
CA ASP A 305 -7.41 -2.53 7.04
C ASP A 305 -7.71 -3.94 6.53
N LEU A 306 -8.57 -4.64 7.27
CA LEU A 306 -9.02 -6.00 6.97
C LEU A 306 -10.25 -6.04 6.05
N SER A 307 -10.80 -4.89 5.64
CA SER A 307 -12.10 -4.81 4.93
C SER A 307 -12.20 -5.70 3.70
N GLY A 308 -11.13 -5.79 2.91
CA GLY A 308 -11.06 -6.63 1.71
C GLY A 308 -10.59 -8.08 1.94
N TYR A 309 -10.53 -8.57 3.20
CA TYR A 309 -9.91 -9.83 3.58
C TYR A 309 -10.65 -10.59 4.70
N THR A 310 -11.88 -10.19 4.99
CA THR A 310 -12.68 -10.78 6.08
C THR A 310 -13.11 -12.23 5.83
N ASP A 311 -12.97 -12.69 4.59
CA ASP A 311 -13.16 -14.08 4.16
C ASP A 311 -11.93 -15.00 4.43
N GLY A 312 -10.91 -14.50 5.13
CA GLY A 312 -9.68 -15.24 5.40
C GLY A 312 -8.79 -15.47 4.17
N MET A 313 -8.76 -14.54 3.22
CA MET A 313 -7.98 -14.55 1.97
C MET A 313 -8.54 -15.50 0.87
N ARG A 314 -9.68 -16.14 1.07
CA ARG A 314 -10.25 -17.14 0.12
C ARG A 314 -10.51 -16.58 -1.27
N THR A 315 -10.93 -15.32 -1.38
CA THR A 315 -11.10 -14.66 -2.68
C THR A 315 -9.76 -14.60 -3.44
N TRP A 316 -8.68 -14.28 -2.74
CA TRP A 316 -7.36 -14.12 -3.35
C TRP A 316 -6.72 -15.45 -3.71
N SER A 317 -6.76 -16.44 -2.80
CA SER A 317 -6.29 -17.81 -3.12
C SER A 317 -7.13 -18.44 -4.22
N GLY A 318 -8.43 -18.14 -4.29
CA GLY A 318 -9.32 -18.57 -5.37
C GLY A 318 -8.94 -17.96 -6.72
N PHE A 319 -8.54 -16.69 -6.79
CA PHE A 319 -8.01 -16.10 -8.03
C PHE A 319 -6.75 -16.82 -8.50
N PHE A 320 -5.77 -16.99 -7.60
CA PHE A 320 -4.54 -17.72 -7.92
C PHE A 320 -4.83 -19.14 -8.41
N THR A 321 -5.66 -19.90 -7.69
CA THR A 321 -5.97 -21.30 -8.02
C THR A 321 -6.76 -21.43 -9.33
N SER A 322 -7.55 -20.41 -9.69
CA SER A 322 -8.27 -20.37 -10.98
C SER A 322 -7.42 -19.88 -12.15
N GLY A 323 -6.13 -19.61 -11.93
CA GLY A 323 -5.19 -19.16 -12.96
C GLY A 323 -5.29 -17.66 -13.28
N VAL A 324 -5.93 -16.86 -12.44
CA VAL A 324 -5.85 -15.39 -12.54
C VAL A 324 -4.49 -14.96 -12.03
N ASP A 325 -3.72 -14.31 -12.88
CA ASP A 325 -2.37 -13.87 -12.55
C ASP A 325 -2.26 -12.35 -12.30
N THR A 326 -3.24 -11.56 -12.75
CA THR A 326 -3.15 -10.09 -12.71
C THR A 326 -4.50 -9.45 -12.40
N ILE A 327 -4.46 -8.36 -11.61
CA ILE A 327 -5.58 -7.40 -11.50
C ILE A 327 -5.13 -6.02 -11.97
N VAL A 328 -6.00 -5.33 -12.72
CA VAL A 328 -5.77 -3.96 -13.19
C VAL A 328 -6.51 -3.00 -12.28
N ARG A 329 -5.77 -2.27 -11.45
CA ARG A 329 -6.33 -1.41 -10.40
C ARG A 329 -6.00 0.06 -10.66
N GLY A 330 -6.84 0.99 -10.17
CA GLY A 330 -6.61 2.43 -10.20
C GLY A 330 -6.32 2.98 -8.81
N ASP A 331 -5.07 3.35 -8.55
CA ASP A 331 -4.70 4.19 -7.42
C ASP A 331 -4.23 5.53 -8.01
N THR A 332 -5.00 6.59 -7.80
CA THR A 332 -4.79 7.88 -8.49
C THR A 332 -3.62 8.65 -7.88
N PRO A 333 -2.70 9.22 -8.70
CA PRO A 333 -1.70 10.14 -8.21
C PRO A 333 -2.35 11.42 -7.68
N GLY A 334 -1.88 11.88 -6.53
CA GLY A 334 -2.21 13.08 -5.77
C GLY A 334 -3.20 14.09 -6.32
N LEU A 335 -4.47 13.73 -6.33
CA LEU A 335 -5.59 14.61 -6.67
C LEU A 335 -6.29 15.15 -5.42
N GLY A 336 -5.54 15.35 -4.33
CA GLY A 336 -6.07 15.92 -3.12
C GLY A 336 -7.18 15.08 -2.50
N SER A 337 -6.83 13.97 -1.84
CA SER A 337 -7.78 13.02 -1.27
C SER A 337 -8.94 13.70 -0.54
N GLY A 338 -10.13 13.56 -1.08
CA GLY A 338 -11.37 14.16 -0.62
C GLY A 338 -11.92 13.61 0.68
N GLN A 339 -11.13 13.48 1.72
CA GLN A 339 -11.66 13.11 3.03
C GLN A 339 -12.23 14.31 3.77
N GLY A 340 -13.49 14.62 3.49
CA GLY A 340 -14.34 15.49 4.31
C GLY A 340 -14.86 16.76 3.61
N ARG A 341 -16.14 16.88 3.58
CA ARG A 341 -16.93 17.99 2.98
C ARG A 341 -16.71 19.40 3.57
N ALA A 342 -15.74 19.61 4.47
CA ALA A 342 -15.57 20.86 5.21
C ALA A 342 -14.21 21.52 4.98
N TYR A 343 -13.64 21.33 3.83
CA TYR A 343 -12.31 21.79 3.55
C TYR A 343 -12.32 23.07 2.71
N ASP A 344 -11.84 24.14 3.34
CA ASP A 344 -11.41 25.32 2.61
C ASP A 344 -9.93 25.16 2.23
N PRO A 345 -9.61 25.07 0.93
CA PRO A 345 -8.24 24.87 0.47
C PRO A 345 -7.32 26.05 0.74
N VAL A 346 -7.92 27.18 1.00
CA VAL A 346 -7.22 28.45 1.23
C VAL A 346 -6.83 28.63 2.70
N SER A 347 -7.42 27.84 3.61
CA SER A 347 -7.07 27.91 5.02
C SER A 347 -5.77 27.16 5.29
N GLU A 348 -4.73 27.87 5.73
CA GLU A 348 -3.47 27.27 6.14
C GLU A 348 -3.65 26.22 7.22
N LEU A 349 -4.52 26.47 8.20
CA LEU A 349 -4.86 25.51 9.26
C LEU A 349 -5.39 24.20 8.69
N PHE A 350 -6.16 24.27 7.60
CA PHE A 350 -6.72 23.10 6.94
C PHE A 350 -5.63 22.24 6.26
N VAL A 351 -4.77 22.87 5.47
CA VAL A 351 -3.69 22.16 4.76
C VAL A 351 -2.73 21.54 5.77
N ARG A 352 -2.37 22.25 6.85
CA ARG A 352 -1.56 21.70 7.94
C ARG A 352 -2.23 20.49 8.59
N THR A 353 -3.53 20.54 8.85
CA THR A 353 -4.28 19.41 9.42
C THR A 353 -4.34 18.23 8.43
N ALA A 354 -4.55 18.49 7.14
CA ALA A 354 -4.56 17.45 6.11
C ALA A 354 -3.20 16.77 5.98
N ILE A 355 -2.11 17.53 6.02
CA ILE A 355 -0.74 17.02 5.98
C ILE A 355 -0.42 16.25 7.26
N GLY A 356 -0.80 16.75 8.43
CA GLY A 356 -0.67 16.05 9.70
C GLY A 356 -1.39 14.69 9.69
N ARG A 357 -2.56 14.60 9.02
CA ARG A 357 -3.26 13.32 8.81
C ARG A 357 -2.51 12.37 7.88
N LEU A 358 -1.85 12.89 6.85
CA LEU A 358 -1.08 12.06 5.92
C LEU A 358 0.19 11.51 6.56
N VAL A 359 0.89 12.32 7.35
CA VAL A 359 2.19 11.96 7.97
C VAL A 359 2.09 11.62 9.45
N MET A 360 0.94 11.82 10.09
CA MET A 360 0.67 11.49 11.49
C MET A 360 1.69 12.08 12.49
N VAL A 361 2.01 13.35 12.30
CA VAL A 361 2.97 14.07 13.15
C VAL A 361 2.32 14.65 14.42
N ASP A 362 3.14 15.10 15.37
CA ASP A 362 2.73 15.55 16.70
C ASP A 362 1.76 16.74 16.73
N ASP A 363 1.72 17.56 15.71
CA ASP A 363 0.79 18.68 15.59
C ASP A 363 -0.63 18.25 15.15
N TYR A 364 -0.81 16.99 14.80
CA TYR A 364 -2.12 16.41 14.50
C TYR A 364 -2.74 15.78 15.77
N PRO A 365 -4.08 15.81 15.95
CA PRO A 365 -4.74 15.29 17.16
C PRO A 365 -4.35 13.86 17.56
N GLU A 366 -4.00 13.01 16.60
CA GLU A 366 -3.55 11.64 16.88
C GLU A 366 -2.09 11.57 17.32
N GLY A 367 -1.27 12.58 17.08
CA GLY A 367 0.07 12.71 17.67
C GLY A 367 0.03 12.73 19.18
N HIS A 368 -1.07 13.18 19.78
CA HIS A 368 -1.30 13.06 21.23
C HIS A 368 -1.41 11.60 21.70
N LEU A 369 -1.78 10.66 20.82
CA LEU A 369 -1.85 9.24 21.14
C LEU A 369 -0.46 8.70 21.46
N VAL A 370 0.54 9.01 20.64
CA VAL A 370 1.95 8.60 20.84
C VAL A 370 2.44 9.04 22.21
N ARG A 371 2.27 10.32 22.57
CA ARG A 371 2.67 10.85 23.89
C ARG A 371 1.88 10.21 25.02
N ARG A 372 0.56 10.08 24.88
CA ARG A 372 -0.31 9.49 25.91
C ARG A 372 0.04 8.04 26.20
N LEU A 373 0.46 7.29 25.18
CA LEU A 373 0.85 5.89 25.32
C LEU A 373 2.32 5.70 25.69
N GLY A 374 3.11 6.78 25.78
CA GLY A 374 4.54 6.71 26.11
C GLY A 374 5.39 6.03 25.03
N LEU A 375 5.00 6.21 23.77
CA LEU A 375 5.69 5.64 22.61
C LEU A 375 6.86 6.52 22.16
N ALA A 376 7.73 5.97 21.31
CA ALA A 376 8.83 6.71 20.70
C ALA A 376 8.35 7.87 19.83
N THR A 377 9.20 8.88 19.67
CA THR A 377 8.93 10.01 18.77
C THR A 377 8.96 9.56 17.32
N GLN A 378 8.00 10.03 16.55
CA GLN A 378 7.92 9.80 15.10
C GLN A 378 8.77 10.84 14.37
N THR A 379 9.59 10.37 13.42
CA THR A 379 10.45 11.23 12.61
C THR A 379 9.85 11.45 11.23
N VAL A 380 9.75 12.72 10.81
CA VAL A 380 9.36 13.07 9.44
C VAL A 380 10.63 13.36 8.64
N PRO A 381 10.95 12.54 7.62
CA PRO A 381 12.13 12.76 6.79
C PRO A 381 12.15 14.14 6.14
N ALA A 382 13.35 14.69 5.92
CA ALA A 382 13.53 16.02 5.37
C ALA A 382 12.84 16.21 4.01
N HIS A 383 12.81 15.17 3.16
CA HIS A 383 12.18 15.24 1.84
C HIS A 383 10.65 15.41 1.92
N LEU A 384 10.00 14.99 3.01
CA LEU A 384 8.56 15.20 3.24
C LEU A 384 8.22 16.58 3.83
N ARG A 385 9.20 17.38 4.19
CA ARG A 385 8.96 18.76 4.66
C ARG A 385 8.60 19.67 3.49
N ARG A 386 7.85 20.75 3.78
CA ARG A 386 7.50 21.76 2.78
C ARG A 386 8.75 22.42 2.22
N ARG A 387 8.81 22.53 0.89
CA ARG A 387 9.94 23.16 0.17
C ARG A 387 9.77 24.69 0.11
N PRO A 388 10.86 25.46 0.02
CA PRO A 388 10.77 26.90 -0.26
C PRO A 388 9.97 27.17 -1.55
N GLY A 389 9.06 28.13 -1.53
CA GLY A 389 8.22 28.49 -2.67
C GLY A 389 7.08 27.52 -3.02
N GLU A 390 7.01 26.34 -2.38
CA GLU A 390 5.94 25.37 -2.63
C GLU A 390 4.61 25.88 -2.07
N THR A 391 3.54 25.87 -2.89
CA THR A 391 2.20 26.19 -2.40
C THR A 391 1.71 25.10 -1.43
N LEU A 392 0.74 25.42 -0.58
CA LEU A 392 0.18 24.40 0.34
C LEU A 392 -0.54 23.28 -0.41
N GLY A 393 -1.18 23.61 -1.56
CA GLY A 393 -1.80 22.61 -2.43
C GLY A 393 -0.78 21.65 -3.02
N CYS A 394 0.31 22.15 -3.60
CA CYS A 394 1.41 21.34 -4.12
C CYS A 394 2.07 20.50 -3.03
N TYR A 395 2.30 21.07 -1.84
CA TYR A 395 2.85 20.34 -0.70
C TYR A 395 1.96 19.17 -0.27
N ARG A 396 0.64 19.39 -0.14
CA ARG A 396 -0.33 18.34 0.18
C ARG A 396 -0.27 17.19 -0.84
N ASP A 397 -0.31 17.54 -2.13
CA ASP A 397 -0.36 16.55 -3.21
C ASP A 397 0.97 15.79 -3.34
N ARG A 398 2.08 16.47 -3.12
CA ARG A 398 3.41 15.84 -3.04
C ARG A 398 3.52 14.86 -1.87
N VAL A 399 3.09 15.24 -0.67
CA VAL A 399 3.07 14.34 0.50
C VAL A 399 2.10 13.16 0.26
N HIS A 400 0.99 13.37 -0.44
CA HIS A 400 0.13 12.28 -0.86
C HIS A 400 0.92 11.27 -1.71
N ASN A 401 1.64 11.70 -2.72
CA ASN A 401 2.41 10.83 -3.60
C ASN A 401 3.62 10.19 -2.90
N GLU A 402 4.47 11.00 -2.29
CA GLU A 402 5.74 10.54 -1.72
C GLU A 402 5.56 9.73 -0.41
N HIS A 403 4.43 9.88 0.29
CA HIS A 403 4.17 9.19 1.55
C HIS A 403 2.91 8.31 1.51
N LYS A 404 1.73 8.86 1.21
CA LYS A 404 0.49 8.09 1.33
C LYS A 404 0.42 6.94 0.31
N VAL A 405 0.76 7.18 -0.95
CA VAL A 405 0.78 6.12 -1.97
C VAL A 405 1.81 5.04 -1.59
N ALA A 406 3.02 5.46 -1.25
CA ALA A 406 4.12 4.55 -0.91
C ALA A 406 3.94 3.78 0.41
N THR A 407 3.18 4.30 1.38
CA THR A 407 2.99 3.64 2.69
C THR A 407 1.63 3.01 2.85
N MET A 408 0.55 3.66 2.37
CA MET A 408 -0.81 3.20 2.56
C MET A 408 -1.28 2.35 1.38
N PHE A 409 -1.24 2.87 0.15
CA PHE A 409 -1.77 2.13 -1.00
C PHE A 409 -0.88 0.95 -1.36
N ALA A 410 0.44 1.10 -1.33
CA ALA A 410 1.37 -0.01 -1.49
C ALA A 410 1.09 -1.11 -0.45
N ALA A 411 0.95 -0.75 0.84
CA ALA A 411 0.65 -1.69 1.90
C ALA A 411 -0.71 -2.39 1.77
N LEU A 412 -1.73 -1.71 1.21
CA LEU A 412 -3.03 -2.30 0.92
C LEU A 412 -3.00 -3.22 -0.31
N ASN A 413 -2.00 -3.10 -1.16
CA ASN A 413 -1.81 -3.97 -2.32
C ASN A 413 -0.96 -5.21 -1.99
N ASP A 414 -0.08 -5.15 -1.00
CA ASP A 414 0.78 -6.28 -0.65
C ASP A 414 0.05 -7.60 -0.37
N PRO A 415 -1.07 -7.64 0.42
CA PRO A 415 -1.80 -8.89 0.62
C PRO A 415 -2.32 -9.49 -0.70
N LYS A 416 -2.69 -8.65 -1.67
CA LYS A 416 -3.12 -9.08 -3.01
C LYS A 416 -1.95 -9.61 -3.82
N CYS A 417 -0.82 -8.89 -3.75
CA CYS A 417 0.41 -9.29 -4.43
C CYS A 417 0.95 -10.63 -3.93
N ALA A 418 0.50 -11.14 -2.78
CA ALA A 418 0.79 -12.49 -2.34
C ALA A 418 0.23 -13.57 -3.29
N TYR A 419 -0.81 -13.23 -4.04
CA TYR A 419 -1.56 -14.17 -4.91
C TYR A 419 -1.55 -13.77 -6.38
N VAL A 420 -1.75 -12.49 -6.70
CA VAL A 420 -1.85 -11.96 -8.06
C VAL A 420 -0.97 -10.74 -8.25
N GLU A 421 -0.60 -10.43 -9.49
CA GLU A 421 0.08 -9.17 -9.79
C GLU A 421 -0.91 -8.00 -9.78
N VAL A 422 -0.46 -6.83 -9.32
CA VAL A 422 -1.25 -5.60 -9.32
C VAL A 422 -0.63 -4.62 -10.30
N VAL A 423 -1.35 -4.33 -11.37
CA VAL A 423 -0.97 -3.35 -12.39
C VAL A 423 -1.80 -2.08 -12.19
N ASN A 424 -1.14 -0.92 -12.15
CA ASN A 424 -1.81 0.36 -11.89
C ASN A 424 -1.57 1.38 -13.01
N PRO A 425 -2.40 1.38 -14.08
CA PRO A 425 -2.22 2.29 -15.20
C PRO A 425 -2.29 3.78 -14.83
N LEU A 426 -3.05 4.15 -13.79
CA LEU A 426 -3.16 5.55 -13.38
C LEU A 426 -1.86 6.14 -12.80
N LEU A 427 -0.85 5.31 -12.52
CA LEU A 427 0.50 5.78 -12.17
C LEU A 427 1.38 6.09 -13.38
N HIS A 428 0.86 5.93 -14.60
CA HIS A 428 1.55 6.23 -15.84
C HIS A 428 2.01 7.69 -15.90
N ARG A 429 3.20 7.92 -16.45
CA ARG A 429 3.85 9.26 -16.54
C ARG A 429 2.96 10.32 -17.19
N ALA A 430 2.16 9.95 -18.21
CA ALA A 430 1.22 10.87 -18.85
C ALA A 430 0.15 11.35 -17.88
N VAL A 431 -0.41 10.45 -17.04
CA VAL A 431 -1.42 10.79 -16.02
C VAL A 431 -0.79 11.68 -14.95
N VAL A 432 0.38 11.30 -14.45
CA VAL A 432 1.14 12.08 -13.45
C VAL A 432 1.43 13.50 -13.96
N LYS A 433 1.86 13.63 -15.22
CA LYS A 433 2.10 14.91 -15.87
C LYS A 433 0.81 15.74 -15.95
N ALA A 434 -0.26 15.17 -16.50
CA ALA A 434 -1.53 15.87 -16.64
C ALA A 434 -2.06 16.37 -15.29
N VAL A 435 -1.96 15.54 -14.23
CA VAL A 435 -2.33 15.92 -12.86
C VAL A 435 -1.42 17.01 -12.29
N SER A 436 -0.11 16.94 -12.50
CA SER A 436 0.85 17.91 -11.97
C SER A 436 0.72 19.30 -12.62
N GLU A 437 0.18 19.36 -13.84
CA GLU A 437 -0.10 20.59 -14.59
C GLU A 437 -1.45 21.23 -14.23
N LEU A 438 -2.33 20.53 -13.50
CA LEU A 438 -3.62 21.11 -13.08
C LEU A 438 -3.43 22.27 -12.09
N PRO A 439 -4.23 23.33 -12.18
CA PRO A 439 -4.38 24.35 -11.13
C PRO A 439 -4.85 23.75 -9.81
N ASP A 440 -4.50 24.40 -8.70
CA ASP A 440 -4.79 23.92 -7.34
C ASP A 440 -6.29 23.67 -7.10
N ASP A 441 -7.18 24.49 -7.68
CA ASP A 441 -8.62 24.36 -7.54
C ASP A 441 -9.21 23.15 -8.29
N LEU A 442 -8.57 22.71 -9.38
CA LEU A 442 -8.95 21.50 -10.12
C LEU A 442 -8.36 20.23 -9.49
N ARG A 443 -7.18 20.30 -8.88
CA ARG A 443 -6.62 19.17 -8.11
C ARG A 443 -7.37 18.94 -6.80
N GLN A 444 -7.86 20.02 -6.22
CA GLN A 444 -8.56 19.99 -4.97
C GLN A 444 -9.85 19.19 -5.05
N TRP A 445 -10.04 18.22 -4.14
CA TRP A 445 -11.22 17.35 -4.10
C TRP A 445 -11.39 16.49 -5.35
N GLU A 446 -10.32 16.27 -6.08
CA GLU A 446 -10.40 15.54 -7.34
C GLU A 446 -11.38 16.18 -8.34
N ARG A 447 -11.70 17.47 -8.18
CA ARG A 447 -12.75 18.13 -8.96
C ARG A 447 -12.55 18.02 -10.47
N GLY A 448 -11.31 18.19 -10.93
CA GLY A 448 -11.00 18.02 -12.34
C GLY A 448 -11.20 16.57 -12.77
N TYR A 449 -10.62 15.65 -12.03
CA TYR A 449 -10.70 14.22 -12.34
C TYR A 449 -12.14 13.69 -12.24
N ALA A 450 -12.84 13.99 -11.15
CA ALA A 450 -14.25 13.60 -10.99
C ALA A 450 -15.12 14.14 -12.13
N THR A 451 -14.96 15.41 -12.50
CA THR A 451 -15.71 16.00 -13.64
C THR A 451 -15.40 15.28 -14.96
N MET A 452 -14.13 14.95 -15.20
CA MET A 452 -13.74 14.18 -16.38
C MET A 452 -14.41 12.80 -16.39
N VAL A 453 -14.35 12.07 -15.27
CA VAL A 453 -14.92 10.72 -15.18
C VAL A 453 -16.45 10.73 -15.24
N GLU A 454 -17.11 11.72 -14.62
CA GLU A 454 -18.57 11.91 -14.71
C GLU A 454 -19.03 12.08 -16.17
N GLY A 455 -18.22 12.73 -16.99
CA GLY A 455 -18.47 12.90 -18.42
C GLY A 455 -18.27 11.63 -19.26
N LEU A 456 -17.55 10.61 -18.76
CA LEU A 456 -17.27 9.37 -19.49
C LEU A 456 -18.47 8.41 -19.53
N VAL A 457 -19.24 8.34 -18.44
CA VAL A 457 -20.38 7.40 -18.32
C VAL A 457 -21.61 8.14 -17.78
N PRO A 458 -22.24 8.96 -18.59
CA PRO A 458 -23.48 9.62 -18.17
C PRO A 458 -24.59 8.56 -17.98
N GLY A 459 -25.38 8.72 -16.92
CA GLY A 459 -26.56 7.87 -16.66
C GLY A 459 -26.34 6.71 -15.68
N VAL A 460 -25.12 6.35 -15.33
CA VAL A 460 -24.85 5.41 -14.22
C VAL A 460 -24.38 6.19 -12.99
N PRO A 461 -25.16 6.22 -11.89
CA PRO A 461 -24.80 6.99 -10.69
C PRO A 461 -23.52 6.43 -10.04
N PHE A 462 -22.87 7.24 -9.20
CA PHE A 462 -21.76 6.81 -8.34
C PHE A 462 -22.30 6.14 -7.06
N ASP A 463 -21.42 5.35 -6.43
CA ASP A 463 -21.71 4.71 -5.16
C ASP A 463 -21.93 5.73 -4.01
N ARG A 464 -22.62 5.27 -2.97
CA ARG A 464 -22.89 6.04 -1.73
C ARG A 464 -22.52 5.25 -0.47
N ALA A 465 -22.22 3.97 -0.64
CA ALA A 465 -21.87 3.05 0.43
C ALA A 465 -20.90 1.99 -0.08
N HIS A 466 -19.95 1.61 0.77
CA HIS A 466 -18.98 0.56 0.48
C HIS A 466 -19.62 -0.82 0.47
N ALA A 467 -19.07 -1.72 -0.34
CA ALA A 467 -19.50 -3.12 -0.40
C ALA A 467 -18.93 -3.95 0.75
N GLU A 468 -17.78 -3.60 1.25
CA GLU A 468 -17.00 -4.33 2.25
C GLU A 468 -17.45 -4.02 3.69
N ALA A 469 -17.12 -4.92 4.61
CA ALA A 469 -17.30 -4.69 6.04
C ALA A 469 -16.37 -3.55 6.51
N GLN A 470 -16.95 -2.50 7.09
CA GLN A 470 -16.18 -1.38 7.60
C GLN A 470 -15.52 -1.73 8.95
N PRO A 471 -14.41 -1.06 9.34
CA PRO A 471 -13.72 -1.32 10.60
C PRO A 471 -14.61 -1.34 11.84
N ASP A 472 -15.59 -0.44 11.92
CA ASP A 472 -16.55 -0.41 13.03
C ASP A 472 -17.39 -1.69 13.14
N ALA A 473 -17.60 -2.41 12.02
CA ALA A 473 -18.36 -3.66 12.00
C ALA A 473 -17.51 -4.84 12.49
N TYR A 474 -16.37 -5.12 11.81
CA TYR A 474 -15.56 -6.30 12.18
C TYR A 474 -14.84 -6.15 13.53
N LEU A 475 -14.50 -4.95 13.96
CA LEU A 475 -14.01 -4.67 15.32
C LEU A 475 -15.08 -4.85 16.41
N GLY A 476 -16.34 -5.09 16.02
CA GLY A 476 -17.43 -5.46 16.91
C GLY A 476 -17.66 -6.96 17.05
N TRP A 477 -17.05 -7.79 16.19
CA TRP A 477 -17.26 -9.23 16.23
C TRP A 477 -16.66 -9.85 17.51
N PRO A 478 -17.40 -10.74 18.20
CA PRO A 478 -16.91 -11.39 19.42
C PRO A 478 -15.58 -12.09 19.22
N ALA A 479 -15.44 -12.92 18.15
CA ALA A 479 -14.20 -13.61 17.84
C ALA A 479 -13.00 -12.66 17.63
N MET A 480 -13.21 -11.50 16.98
CA MET A 480 -12.18 -10.48 16.84
C MET A 480 -11.75 -9.93 18.20
N LEU A 481 -12.71 -9.59 19.07
CA LEU A 481 -12.40 -9.04 20.40
C LEU A 481 -11.67 -10.04 21.29
N ASP A 482 -12.04 -11.32 21.20
CA ASP A 482 -11.40 -12.38 21.98
C ASP A 482 -9.97 -12.62 21.51
N GLU A 483 -9.73 -12.66 20.20
CA GLU A 483 -8.37 -12.77 19.63
C GLU A 483 -7.49 -11.58 20.04
N LEU A 484 -8.00 -10.34 19.90
CA LEU A 484 -7.24 -9.15 20.31
C LEU A 484 -6.91 -9.18 21.81
N ARG A 485 -7.83 -9.64 22.67
CA ARG A 485 -7.56 -9.76 24.12
C ARG A 485 -6.52 -10.84 24.42
N ALA A 486 -6.63 -12.00 23.78
CA ALA A 486 -5.70 -13.10 23.97
C ALA A 486 -4.26 -12.66 23.66
N GLU A 487 -4.01 -12.14 22.47
CA GLU A 487 -2.67 -11.67 22.06
C GLU A 487 -2.15 -10.54 22.95
N LEU A 488 -2.96 -9.50 23.18
CA LEU A 488 -2.54 -8.34 23.95
C LEU A 488 -2.37 -8.62 25.46
N SER A 489 -2.87 -9.74 25.96
CA SER A 489 -2.63 -10.23 27.31
C SER A 489 -1.37 -11.08 27.42
N ALA A 490 -0.89 -11.65 26.32
CA ALA A 490 0.27 -12.53 26.26
C ALA A 490 1.61 -11.78 26.45
N LYS A 491 2.69 -12.55 26.67
CA LYS A 491 4.04 -12.03 26.87
C LYS A 491 4.58 -11.23 25.66
N PRO A 492 4.41 -11.67 24.39
CA PRO A 492 4.95 -10.95 23.24
C PRO A 492 4.50 -9.48 23.18
N ALA A 493 3.25 -9.18 23.52
CA ALA A 493 2.76 -7.81 23.56
C ALA A 493 3.45 -6.95 24.63
N ALA A 494 3.89 -7.55 25.75
CA ALA A 494 4.62 -6.84 26.79
C ALA A 494 6.05 -6.47 26.36
N ASP A 495 6.63 -7.20 25.42
CA ASP A 495 7.97 -6.93 24.88
C ASP A 495 7.97 -5.77 23.87
N VAL A 496 6.81 -5.48 23.26
CA VAL A 496 6.66 -4.48 22.19
C VAL A 496 6.00 -3.19 22.69
N LEU A 497 5.03 -3.32 23.58
CA LEU A 497 4.21 -2.21 24.06
C LEU A 497 4.63 -1.76 25.46
N PRO A 498 4.80 -0.44 25.71
CA PRO A 498 4.97 0.06 27.07
C PRO A 498 3.82 -0.38 27.97
N PRO A 499 4.07 -0.69 29.28
CA PRO A 499 3.04 -1.21 30.19
C PRO A 499 1.80 -0.31 30.30
N GLY A 500 1.98 1.01 30.20
CA GLY A 500 0.90 2.00 30.19
C GLY A 500 0.03 1.89 28.93
N ALA A 501 0.65 1.74 27.76
CA ALA A 501 -0.04 1.56 26.49
C ALA A 501 -0.87 0.28 26.48
N ARG A 502 -0.26 -0.83 26.88
CA ARG A 502 -0.93 -2.15 26.95
C ARG A 502 -2.18 -2.10 27.84
N ARG A 503 -2.09 -1.52 29.05
CA ARG A 503 -3.25 -1.37 29.95
C ARG A 503 -4.37 -0.54 29.32
N GLN A 504 -4.05 0.59 28.68
CA GLN A 504 -5.06 1.44 28.03
C GLN A 504 -5.77 0.74 26.88
N VAL A 505 -5.03 -0.02 26.08
CA VAL A 505 -5.57 -0.77 24.93
C VAL A 505 -6.50 -1.89 25.40
N LEU A 506 -6.09 -2.67 26.41
CA LEU A 506 -6.94 -3.73 27.00
C LEU A 506 -8.21 -3.14 27.65
N ALA A 507 -8.10 -2.02 28.36
CA ALA A 507 -9.24 -1.32 28.92
C ALA A 507 -10.24 -0.85 27.82
N ALA A 508 -9.75 -0.44 26.66
CA ALA A 508 -10.59 -0.05 25.54
C ALA A 508 -11.37 -1.22 24.93
N LEU A 509 -10.81 -2.43 24.93
CA LEU A 509 -11.48 -3.65 24.48
C LEU A 509 -12.61 -4.11 25.43
N ALA A 510 -12.51 -3.78 26.71
CA ALA A 510 -13.54 -4.10 27.70
C ALA A 510 -14.77 -3.17 27.61
N GLN A 511 -14.62 -2.00 26.98
CA GLN A 511 -15.73 -1.05 26.86
C GLN A 511 -16.75 -1.51 25.81
N PRO A 512 -18.05 -1.45 26.09
CA PRO A 512 -19.07 -1.68 25.09
C PRO A 512 -18.90 -0.68 23.94
N GLN A 513 -19.16 -1.12 22.72
CA GLN A 513 -19.21 -0.21 21.57
C GLN A 513 -20.32 0.81 21.83
N THR A 514 -19.96 2.00 22.26
CA THR A 514 -20.95 3.07 22.38
C THR A 514 -21.45 3.37 20.98
N ARG A 515 -22.68 2.95 20.64
CA ARG A 515 -23.43 3.53 19.51
C ARG A 515 -23.19 5.03 19.59
N ALA A 516 -22.75 5.65 18.49
CA ALA A 516 -22.32 7.04 18.42
C ALA A 516 -23.09 7.89 19.43
N SER A 517 -22.39 8.39 20.45
CA SER A 517 -23.03 8.96 21.65
C SER A 517 -24.09 9.98 21.21
N ALA A 518 -25.13 10.18 22.01
CA ALA A 518 -26.13 11.22 21.73
C ALA A 518 -25.47 12.57 21.38
N ARG A 519 -24.30 12.84 22.00
CA ARG A 519 -23.41 13.98 21.68
C ARG A 519 -22.82 13.90 20.25
N ALA A 520 -22.42 12.73 19.76
CA ALA A 520 -21.92 12.58 18.37
C ALA A 520 -23.05 12.72 17.35
N ARG A 521 -24.24 12.20 17.66
CA ARG A 521 -25.45 12.40 16.86
C ARG A 521 -25.88 13.87 16.86
N LEU A 522 -25.86 14.53 18.01
CA LEU A 522 -26.14 15.96 18.11
C LEU A 522 -25.08 16.79 17.34
N ARG A 523 -23.79 16.47 17.48
CA ARG A 523 -22.72 17.10 16.67
C ARG A 523 -22.91 16.91 15.17
N ARG A 524 -23.34 15.72 14.70
CA ARG A 524 -23.67 15.51 13.28
C ARG A 524 -24.87 16.34 12.85
N ARG A 525 -25.89 16.52 13.70
CA ARG A 525 -27.03 17.39 13.44
C ARG A 525 -26.63 18.88 13.45
N VAL A 526 -25.83 19.31 14.43
CA VAL A 526 -25.31 20.68 14.51
C VAL A 526 -24.42 21.00 13.31
N LYS A 527 -23.57 20.08 12.84
CA LYS A 527 -22.78 20.23 11.61
C LYS A 527 -23.63 20.43 10.34
N LYS A 528 -24.89 19.96 10.34
CA LYS A 528 -25.81 20.19 9.21
C LYS A 528 -26.46 21.58 9.25
N ILE A 529 -26.50 22.23 10.41
CA ILE A 529 -27.17 23.51 10.66
C ILE A 529 -26.17 24.67 10.68
N VAL A 530 -24.92 24.40 11.07
CA VAL A 530 -23.86 25.42 11.15
C VAL A 530 -23.39 25.77 9.73
N PRO A 531 -23.36 27.05 9.36
CA PRO A 531 -22.87 27.49 8.07
C PRO A 531 -21.45 26.97 7.81
N ALA A 532 -21.18 26.54 6.58
CA ALA A 532 -19.88 25.99 6.18
C ALA A 532 -18.70 26.90 6.57
N ARG A 533 -18.91 28.23 6.60
CA ARG A 533 -17.92 29.22 7.05
C ARG A 533 -17.53 29.08 8.53
N ALA A 534 -18.44 28.72 9.42
CA ALA A 534 -18.15 28.55 10.85
C ALA A 534 -17.54 27.18 11.16
N LEU A 535 -17.84 26.14 10.35
CA LEU A 535 -17.19 24.83 10.44
C LEU A 535 -15.71 24.87 10.03
N ARG A 536 -15.30 25.89 9.27
CA ARG A 536 -13.92 26.13 8.85
C ARG A 536 -12.96 26.42 10.01
N LEU A 537 -13.48 26.90 11.14
CA LEU A 537 -12.69 27.29 12.32
C LEU A 537 -12.44 26.12 13.29
N VAL A 538 -13.07 24.96 13.07
CA VAL A 538 -12.94 23.80 13.95
C VAL A 538 -12.15 22.72 13.24
N PRO A 539 -10.89 22.47 13.63
CA PRO A 539 -10.10 21.40 13.05
C PRO A 539 -10.85 20.06 13.21
N PRO A 540 -10.88 19.21 12.17
CA PRO A 540 -11.51 17.91 12.25
C PRO A 540 -10.75 17.07 13.28
N ARG A 541 -11.37 16.74 14.40
CA ARG A 541 -10.85 15.74 15.32
C ARG A 541 -11.15 14.36 14.75
N VAL A 542 -10.16 13.70 14.19
CA VAL A 542 -10.20 12.27 13.93
C VAL A 542 -9.47 11.61 15.09
N THR A 543 -10.20 10.90 15.92
CA THR A 543 -9.64 10.05 16.97
C THR A 543 -9.89 8.62 16.57
N ALA A 544 -8.83 7.83 16.46
CA ALA A 544 -8.97 6.39 16.31
C ALA A 544 -9.78 5.83 17.49
N SER A 545 -10.72 4.91 17.22
CA SER A 545 -11.44 4.23 18.29
C SER A 545 -10.45 3.39 19.11
N GLY A 546 -10.73 3.19 20.39
CA GLY A 546 -9.87 2.36 21.24
C GLY A 546 -9.70 0.94 20.71
N ARG A 547 -10.72 0.38 20.04
CA ARG A 547 -10.66 -0.93 19.37
C ARG A 547 -9.76 -0.93 18.14
N LEU A 548 -9.77 0.16 17.35
CA LEU A 548 -8.84 0.30 16.23
C LEU A 548 -7.39 0.40 16.70
N VAL A 549 -7.14 1.13 17.81
CA VAL A 549 -5.80 1.16 18.43
C VAL A 549 -5.41 -0.21 18.96
N ALA A 550 -6.36 -1.00 19.47
CA ALA A 550 -6.13 -2.38 19.88
C ALA A 550 -5.73 -3.29 18.71
N LEU A 551 -6.41 -3.18 17.57
CA LEU A 551 -6.01 -3.90 16.36
C LEU A 551 -4.60 -3.50 15.89
N ARG A 552 -4.26 -2.20 15.91
CA ARG A 552 -2.92 -1.70 15.59
C ARG A 552 -1.85 -2.28 16.54
N ALA A 553 -2.17 -2.35 17.83
CA ALA A 553 -1.30 -2.95 18.84
C ALA A 553 -1.13 -4.47 18.65
N TYR A 554 -2.21 -5.17 18.29
CA TYR A 554 -2.20 -6.57 17.90
C TYR A 554 -1.24 -6.81 16.73
N VAL A 555 -1.37 -6.03 15.65
CA VAL A 555 -0.48 -6.13 14.49
C VAL A 555 0.98 -5.95 14.89
N ALA A 556 1.30 -4.94 15.70
CA ALA A 556 2.67 -4.71 16.16
C ALA A 556 3.21 -5.89 17.00
N SER A 557 2.40 -6.46 17.89
CA SER A 557 2.77 -7.62 18.71
C SER A 557 3.02 -8.88 17.86
N ARG A 558 2.05 -9.21 16.99
CA ARG A 558 2.14 -10.38 16.13
C ARG A 558 3.29 -10.31 15.14
N MET A 559 3.51 -9.15 14.51
CA MET A 559 4.64 -8.98 13.59
C MET A 559 5.99 -9.12 14.28
N ALA A 560 6.15 -8.64 15.51
CA ALA A 560 7.38 -8.88 16.26
C ALA A 560 7.61 -10.37 16.56
N THR A 561 6.55 -11.15 16.75
CA THR A 561 6.63 -12.61 16.91
C THR A 561 7.00 -13.30 15.61
N ILE A 562 6.27 -13.02 14.53
CA ILE A 562 6.52 -13.58 13.18
C ILE A 562 7.97 -13.33 12.74
N LEU A 563 8.46 -12.09 12.88
CA LEU A 563 9.83 -11.76 12.45
C LEU A 563 10.92 -12.42 13.30
N ARG A 564 10.67 -12.69 14.60
CA ARG A 564 11.58 -13.50 15.43
C ARG A 564 11.58 -14.97 14.99
N GLU A 565 10.42 -15.52 14.64
CA GLU A 565 10.27 -16.88 14.12
C GLU A 565 10.98 -17.02 12.77
N ASP A 566 10.76 -16.07 11.83
CA ASP A 566 11.46 -16.01 10.55
C ASP A 566 12.99 -15.97 10.74
N ALA A 567 13.48 -15.09 11.63
CA ALA A 567 14.90 -14.97 11.94
C ALA A 567 15.48 -16.27 12.54
N SER A 568 14.73 -16.95 13.40
CA SER A 568 15.15 -18.22 14.00
C SER A 568 15.18 -19.33 12.97
N GLY A 569 14.20 -19.37 12.07
CA GLY A 569 14.17 -20.29 10.93
C GLY A 569 15.36 -20.10 10.00
N GLY A 570 15.74 -18.86 9.71
CA GLY A 570 16.91 -18.51 8.93
C GLY A 570 18.21 -19.01 9.56
N ARG A 571 18.43 -18.75 10.84
CA ARG A 571 19.61 -19.30 11.57
C ARG A 571 19.68 -20.81 11.45
N ALA A 572 18.60 -21.52 11.75
CA ALA A 572 18.57 -22.97 11.66
C ALA A 572 18.84 -23.49 10.23
N ALA A 573 18.54 -22.70 9.21
CA ALA A 573 18.82 -23.04 7.82
C ALA A 573 20.29 -22.82 7.43
N PHE A 574 20.98 -21.84 8.03
CA PHE A 574 22.41 -21.58 7.80
C PHE A 574 23.34 -22.46 8.60
N ASP A 575 22.89 -23.03 9.73
CA ASP A 575 23.68 -23.88 10.59
C ASP A 575 23.69 -25.36 10.13
N ARG A 576 22.94 -25.70 9.06
CA ARG A 576 22.88 -27.02 8.41
C ARG A 576 23.74 -27.07 7.15
#